data_44ce2022f63410e63fc1a9af176c9213
#
_entry.id   44ce2022f63410e63fc1a9af176c9213
#
_cell.length_a   1.000
_cell.length_b   1.000
_cell.length_c   1.000
_cell.angle_alpha   90.00
_cell.angle_beta   90.00
_cell.angle_gamma   90.00
#
_symmetry.space_group_name_H-M   'P 1'
#
loop_
_entity.id
_entity.type
_entity.pdbx_description
1 polymer ?
#
loop_
_entity_poly.entity_id
_entity_poly.type
_entity_poly.pdbx_seq_one_letter_code
_entity_poly.pdbx_strand_id
1 'polypeptide(L)'
;MIVGPVKVRSACSHHLCPILGRVWIGLLPNEFSNLIGLSKYARICDWIMSRPQIQEEAVTMLADELQTRVKPDGLAIVMEADHFCMHWRGVKDDESMMTNSVMRGAFLKDANLRREFLSLLSKKNGG
;
A
#
# COMPACT_ATOMS: atom_id res chain seq x y z
N MET A 1 -4.32 -8.57 11.39
CA MET A 1 -4.53 -7.13 11.62
C MET A 1 -4.47 -6.39 10.29
N ILE A 2 -5.40 -5.51 10.06
CA ILE A 2 -5.43 -4.69 8.84
C ILE A 2 -5.39 -3.23 9.23
N VAL A 3 -4.46 -2.49 8.64
CA VAL A 3 -4.31 -1.05 8.83
C VAL A 3 -4.70 -0.38 7.52
N GLY A 4 -5.58 0.59 7.58
CA GLY A 4 -5.95 1.38 6.42
C GLY A 4 -7.44 1.66 6.30
N PRO A 5 -7.84 2.42 5.28
CA PRO A 5 -6.95 2.98 4.27
C PRO A 5 -6.10 4.13 4.82
N VAL A 6 -4.83 4.15 4.45
CA VAL A 6 -3.94 5.28 4.73
C VAL A 6 -3.87 6.13 3.47
N LYS A 7 -4.26 7.38 3.57
CA LYS A 7 -4.22 8.31 2.43
C LYS A 7 -2.78 8.78 2.25
N VAL A 8 -2.30 8.72 1.01
CA VAL A 8 -0.94 9.09 0.68
C VAL A 8 -0.90 10.07 -0.48
N ARG A 9 0.13 10.88 -0.51
CA ARG A 9 0.41 11.81 -1.61
C ARG A 9 1.82 11.54 -2.10
N SER A 10 1.99 11.53 -3.41
CA SER A 10 3.28 11.28 -4.02
C SER A 10 3.39 12.05 -5.33
N ALA A 11 4.48 11.85 -6.05
CA ALA A 11 4.66 12.39 -7.39
C ALA A 11 5.28 11.32 -8.27
N CYS A 12 4.80 11.23 -9.52
CA CYS A 12 5.36 10.33 -10.50
C CYS A 12 6.76 10.82 -10.88
N SER A 13 7.76 9.93 -10.80
CA SER A 13 9.14 10.29 -11.11
C SER A 13 9.36 10.66 -12.57
N HIS A 14 8.53 10.16 -13.47
CA HIS A 14 8.66 10.43 -14.90
C HIS A 14 8.20 11.84 -15.28
N HIS A 15 7.15 12.36 -14.63
CA HIS A 15 6.49 13.59 -15.03
C HIS A 15 6.27 14.56 -13.88
N LEU A 16 6.61 14.19 -12.67
CA LEU A 16 6.38 14.95 -11.44
C LEU A 16 4.91 15.34 -11.24
N CYS A 17 3.99 14.60 -11.86
CA CYS A 17 2.56 14.80 -11.67
C CYS A 17 2.11 14.24 -10.32
N PRO A 18 1.15 14.89 -9.67
CA PRO A 18 0.66 14.41 -8.38
C PRO A 18 0.06 13.01 -8.45
N ILE A 19 0.26 12.25 -7.39
CA ILE A 19 -0.37 10.96 -7.17
C ILE A 19 -1.11 11.04 -5.85
N LEU A 20 -2.41 10.75 -5.87
CA LEU A 20 -3.22 10.63 -4.66
C LEU A 20 -3.65 9.19 -4.54
N GLY A 21 -3.41 8.59 -3.39
CA GLY A 21 -3.67 7.18 -3.24
C GLY A 21 -4.09 6.76 -1.85
N ARG A 22 -4.38 5.48 -1.74
CA ARG A 22 -4.74 4.82 -0.49
C ARG A 22 -3.94 3.54 -0.37
N VAL A 23 -3.49 3.27 0.84
CA VAL A 23 -2.68 2.08 1.13
C VAL A 23 -3.38 1.28 2.23
N TRP A 24 -3.47 -0.02 2.01
CA TRP A 24 -3.93 -0.97 3.03
C TRP A 24 -2.78 -1.91 3.35
N ILE A 25 -2.60 -2.17 4.64
CA ILE A 25 -1.52 -3.03 5.14
C ILE A 25 -2.15 -4.16 5.94
N GLY A 26 -1.86 -5.40 5.54
CA GLY A 26 -2.24 -6.59 6.30
C GLY A 26 -1.02 -7.15 7.00
N LEU A 27 -1.16 -7.49 8.26
CA LEU A 27 -0.07 -8.06 9.06
C LEU A 27 -0.54 -9.31 9.76
N LEU A 28 0.29 -10.35 9.71
CA LEU A 28 0.15 -11.53 10.55
C LEU A 28 1.30 -11.51 11.55
N PRO A 29 1.10 -10.95 12.75
CA PRO A 29 2.18 -10.86 13.72
C PRO A 29 2.45 -12.21 14.39
N ASN A 30 3.63 -12.34 14.96
CA ASN A 30 4.01 -13.45 15.81
C ASN A 30 4.41 -12.92 17.19
N GLU A 31 4.80 -13.83 18.10
CA GLU A 31 5.17 -13.43 19.45
C GLU A 31 6.40 -12.54 19.54
N PHE A 32 7.22 -12.50 18.47
CA PHE A 32 8.42 -11.69 18.40
C PHE A 32 8.23 -10.38 17.61
N SER A 33 7.03 -10.15 17.09
CA SER A 33 6.76 -8.95 16.29
C SER A 33 6.73 -7.70 17.16
N ASN A 34 7.25 -6.62 16.62
CA ASN A 34 7.20 -5.31 17.24
C ASN A 34 6.00 -4.54 16.70
N LEU A 35 4.85 -4.65 17.35
CA LEU A 35 3.68 -3.91 16.92
C LEU A 35 3.86 -2.43 17.25
N ILE A 36 3.61 -1.58 16.26
CA ILE A 36 3.73 -0.14 16.38
C ILE A 36 2.35 0.49 16.41
N GLY A 37 2.26 1.73 16.89
CA GLY A 37 0.99 2.45 16.95
C GLY A 37 0.46 2.79 15.56
N LEU A 38 -0.86 2.89 15.42
CA LEU A 38 -1.51 3.17 14.14
C LEU A 38 -0.97 4.43 13.46
N SER A 39 -0.69 5.46 14.24
CA SER A 39 -0.15 6.71 13.68
C SER A 39 1.23 6.54 13.05
N LYS A 40 2.01 5.57 13.52
CA LYS A 40 3.33 5.31 12.94
C LYS A 40 3.25 4.69 11.56
N TYR A 41 2.24 3.83 11.31
CA TYR A 41 2.02 3.30 9.96
C TYR A 41 1.74 4.42 8.97
N ALA A 42 0.91 5.38 9.35
CA ALA A 42 0.61 6.52 8.51
C ALA A 42 1.86 7.37 8.24
N ARG A 43 2.70 7.58 9.26
CA ARG A 43 3.94 8.35 9.10
C ARG A 43 4.96 7.65 8.19
N ILE A 44 5.09 6.34 8.31
CA ILE A 44 6.00 5.58 7.45
C ILE A 44 5.51 5.64 6.00
N CYS A 45 4.22 5.47 5.78
CA CYS A 45 3.64 5.59 4.44
C CYS A 45 3.89 6.97 3.85
N ASP A 46 3.63 8.01 4.61
CA ASP A 46 3.84 9.39 4.15
C ASP A 46 5.31 9.66 3.84
N TRP A 47 6.20 9.21 4.71
CA TRP A 47 7.64 9.40 4.51
C TRP A 47 8.14 8.74 3.23
N ILE A 48 7.71 7.51 2.96
CA ILE A 48 8.13 6.77 1.76
C ILE A 48 7.46 7.34 0.51
N MET A 49 6.18 7.66 0.58
CA MET A 49 5.38 8.05 -0.58
C MET A 49 5.55 9.53 -0.98
N SER A 50 6.12 10.35 -0.10
CA SER A 50 6.25 11.79 -0.38
C SER A 50 7.36 12.15 -1.37
N ARG A 51 8.17 11.19 -1.77
CA ARG A 51 9.26 11.40 -2.73
C ARG A 51 8.83 11.03 -4.14
N PRO A 52 9.32 11.72 -5.19
CA PRO A 52 9.04 11.31 -6.57
C PRO A 52 9.56 9.89 -6.81
N GLN A 53 8.68 9.00 -7.28
CA GLN A 53 9.05 7.59 -7.47
C GLN A 53 8.02 6.86 -8.32
N ILE A 54 8.37 5.66 -8.74
CA ILE A 54 7.46 4.75 -9.43
C ILE A 54 6.67 3.98 -8.37
N GLN A 55 5.37 3.82 -8.57
CA GLN A 55 4.48 3.21 -7.59
C GLN A 55 4.93 1.80 -7.16
N GLU A 56 5.37 0.98 -8.09
CA GLU A 56 5.84 -0.37 -7.79
C GLU A 56 7.03 -0.37 -6.84
N GLU A 57 7.95 0.56 -7.04
CA GLU A 57 9.12 0.70 -6.16
C GLU A 57 8.72 1.22 -4.78
N ALA A 58 7.78 2.15 -4.73
CA ALA A 58 7.29 2.71 -3.48
C ALA A 58 6.66 1.65 -2.59
N VAL A 59 5.83 0.78 -3.16
CA VAL A 59 5.17 -0.29 -2.42
C VAL A 59 6.20 -1.30 -1.91
N THR A 60 7.21 -1.61 -2.71
CA THR A 60 8.29 -2.51 -2.31
C THR A 60 9.12 -1.92 -1.17
N MET A 61 9.45 -0.64 -1.26
CA MET A 61 10.17 0.07 -0.18
C MET A 61 9.38 0.06 1.12
N LEU A 62 8.07 0.28 1.03
CA LEU A 62 7.19 0.22 2.20
C LEU A 62 7.19 -1.18 2.81
N ALA A 63 7.12 -2.21 1.99
CA ALA A 63 7.16 -3.59 2.46
C ALA A 63 8.48 -3.90 3.17
N ASP A 64 9.60 -3.47 2.61
CA ASP A 64 10.92 -3.69 3.22
C ASP A 64 11.02 -2.99 4.57
N GLU A 65 10.54 -1.76 4.66
CA GLU A 65 10.58 -0.98 5.90
C GLU A 65 9.73 -1.63 6.99
N LEU A 66 8.51 -2.04 6.66
CA LEU A 66 7.63 -2.68 7.63
C LEU A 66 8.16 -4.06 8.05
N GLN A 67 8.74 -4.81 7.13
CA GLN A 67 9.35 -6.11 7.46
C GLN A 67 10.48 -5.93 8.46
N THR A 68 11.28 -4.90 8.31
CA THR A 68 12.39 -4.60 9.21
C THR A 68 11.91 -4.13 10.58
N ARG A 69 10.91 -3.26 10.62
CA ARG A 69 10.43 -2.65 11.88
C ARG A 69 9.52 -3.56 12.68
N VAL A 70 8.60 -4.24 12.03
CA VAL A 70 7.55 -5.05 12.70
C VAL A 70 7.92 -6.52 12.80
N LYS A 71 8.62 -7.05 11.82
CA LYS A 71 9.03 -8.45 11.72
C LYS A 71 7.83 -9.41 11.81
N PRO A 72 6.81 -9.24 10.97
CA PRO A 72 5.66 -10.12 10.99
C PRO A 72 5.93 -11.45 10.27
N ASP A 73 5.10 -12.46 10.56
CA ASP A 73 5.11 -13.71 9.80
C ASP A 73 4.52 -13.57 8.41
N GLY A 74 3.63 -12.61 8.23
CA GLY A 74 3.03 -12.29 6.95
C GLY A 74 2.81 -10.81 6.80
N LEU A 75 3.03 -10.32 5.58
CA LEU A 75 2.86 -8.92 5.23
C LEU A 75 2.16 -8.84 3.89
N ALA A 76 1.13 -8.02 3.82
CA ALA A 76 0.42 -7.72 2.58
C ALA A 76 0.25 -6.21 2.48
N ILE A 77 0.51 -5.67 1.30
CA ILE A 77 0.28 -4.25 1.02
C ILE A 77 -0.47 -4.15 -0.28
N VAL A 78 -1.55 -3.37 -0.27
CA VAL A 78 -2.27 -3.00 -1.49
C VAL A 78 -2.30 -1.49 -1.55
N MET A 79 -1.92 -0.93 -2.68
CA MET A 79 -1.97 0.50 -2.95
C MET A 79 -2.80 0.75 -4.20
N GLU A 80 -3.78 1.63 -4.08
CA GLU A 80 -4.53 2.17 -5.21
C GLU A 80 -4.21 3.64 -5.34
N ALA A 81 -3.90 4.09 -6.54
CA ALA A 81 -3.54 5.48 -6.74
C ALA A 81 -4.09 6.02 -8.05
N ASP A 82 -4.50 7.28 -8.00
CA ASP A 82 -4.88 8.04 -9.17
C ASP A 82 -3.67 8.86 -9.62
N HIS A 83 -3.22 8.58 -10.83
CA HIS A 83 -2.08 9.27 -11.43
C HIS A 83 -2.57 10.42 -12.29
N PHE A 84 -2.52 11.63 -11.79
CA PHE A 84 -3.00 12.81 -12.49
C PHE A 84 -2.28 13.05 -13.82
N CYS A 85 -1.08 12.51 -14.00
CA CYS A 85 -0.39 12.60 -15.27
C CYS A 85 -1.15 11.92 -16.43
N MET A 86 -1.96 10.90 -16.13
CA MET A 86 -2.80 10.25 -17.13
C MET A 86 -3.94 11.16 -17.57
N HIS A 87 -4.57 11.86 -16.63
CA HIS A 87 -5.63 12.83 -16.93
C HIS A 87 -5.08 14.02 -17.69
N TRP A 88 -3.93 14.51 -17.27
CA TRP A 88 -3.28 15.68 -17.83
C TRP A 88 -2.93 15.52 -19.30
N ARG A 89 -2.67 14.31 -19.74
CA ARG A 89 -2.29 14.01 -21.12
C ARG A 89 -3.45 13.68 -22.05
N GLY A 90 -4.67 13.96 -21.62
CA GLY A 90 -5.85 13.67 -22.42
C GLY A 90 -6.34 12.24 -22.39
N VAL A 91 -5.82 11.42 -21.49
CA VAL A 91 -6.40 10.12 -21.20
C VAL A 91 -7.69 10.39 -20.44
N LYS A 92 -8.81 10.04 -21.06
CA LYS A 92 -10.14 10.42 -20.56
C LYS A 92 -10.82 9.33 -19.74
N ASP A 93 -10.08 8.54 -19.02
CA ASP A 93 -10.67 7.54 -18.15
C ASP A 93 -10.50 8.01 -16.70
N ASP A 94 -11.49 8.76 -16.21
CA ASP A 94 -11.49 9.32 -14.87
C ASP A 94 -11.59 8.25 -13.79
N GLU A 95 -11.90 7.01 -14.16
CA GLU A 95 -12.00 5.89 -13.23
C GLU A 95 -10.75 5.02 -13.23
N SER A 96 -9.78 5.32 -14.07
CA SER A 96 -8.53 4.56 -14.12
C SER A 96 -7.70 4.82 -12.89
N MET A 97 -7.43 3.73 -12.17
CA MET A 97 -6.53 3.75 -11.02
C MET A 97 -5.48 2.67 -11.18
N MET A 98 -4.27 2.99 -10.77
CA MET A 98 -3.20 2.00 -10.74
C MET A 98 -3.22 1.28 -9.39
N THR A 99 -3.24 -0.04 -9.41
CA THR A 99 -3.24 -0.87 -8.21
C THR A 99 -2.01 -1.74 -8.19
N ASN A 100 -1.28 -1.69 -7.09
CA ASN A 100 -0.11 -2.53 -6.87
C ASN A 100 -0.25 -3.28 -5.54
N SER A 101 0.28 -4.49 -5.49
CA SER A 101 0.27 -5.27 -4.27
C SER A 101 1.61 -5.96 -4.05
N VAL A 102 1.95 -6.15 -2.78
CA VAL A 102 3.09 -6.96 -2.35
C VAL A 102 2.59 -7.93 -1.30
N MET A 103 2.91 -9.21 -1.49
CA MET A 103 2.54 -10.27 -0.56
C MET A 103 3.82 -10.97 -0.11
N ARG A 104 4.02 -11.09 1.20
CA ARG A 104 5.22 -11.74 1.75
C ARG A 104 4.87 -12.68 2.90
N GLY A 105 5.72 -13.67 3.10
CA GLY A 105 5.56 -14.63 4.18
C GLY A 105 4.27 -15.42 4.06
N ALA A 106 3.47 -15.46 5.14
CA ALA A 106 2.22 -16.23 5.19
C ALA A 106 1.23 -15.80 4.10
N PHE A 107 1.15 -14.51 3.77
CA PHE A 107 0.27 -14.04 2.68
C PHE A 107 0.71 -14.53 1.31
N LEU A 108 2.00 -14.75 1.12
CA LEU A 108 2.50 -15.30 -0.14
C LEU A 108 2.22 -16.79 -0.24
N LYS A 109 2.36 -17.52 0.88
CA LYS A 109 2.26 -18.98 0.90
C LYS A 109 0.82 -19.49 0.99
N ASP A 110 -0.07 -18.76 1.66
CA ASP A 110 -1.44 -19.18 1.92
C ASP A 110 -2.42 -18.38 1.09
N ALA A 111 -2.99 -19.02 0.06
CA ALA A 111 -3.98 -18.39 -0.81
C ALA A 111 -5.26 -18.00 -0.08
N ASN A 112 -5.67 -18.76 0.93
CA ASN A 112 -6.87 -18.44 1.71
C ASN A 112 -6.68 -17.16 2.51
N LEU A 113 -5.50 -16.96 3.07
CA LEU A 113 -5.18 -15.76 3.83
C LEU A 113 -5.18 -14.53 2.92
N ARG A 114 -4.65 -14.65 1.69
CA ARG A 114 -4.71 -13.57 0.70
C ARG A 114 -6.15 -13.21 0.34
N ARG A 115 -6.99 -14.20 0.10
CA ARG A 115 -8.40 -13.98 -0.23
C ARG A 115 -9.13 -13.30 0.89
N GLU A 116 -8.90 -13.71 2.12
CA GLU A 116 -9.50 -13.07 3.28
C GLU A 116 -9.12 -11.61 3.38
N PHE A 117 -7.83 -11.29 3.22
CA PHE A 117 -7.35 -9.92 3.23
C PHE A 117 -8.02 -9.08 2.15
N LEU A 118 -8.00 -9.55 0.92
CA LEU A 118 -8.59 -8.82 -0.21
C LEU A 118 -10.11 -8.67 -0.05
N SER A 119 -10.77 -9.67 0.50
CA SER A 119 -12.21 -9.59 0.78
C SER A 119 -12.52 -8.51 1.82
N LEU A 120 -11.71 -8.39 2.86
CA LEU A 120 -11.90 -7.37 3.88
C LEU A 120 -11.65 -5.96 3.34
N LEU A 121 -10.71 -5.80 2.42
CA LEU A 121 -10.49 -4.52 1.75
C LEU A 121 -11.70 -4.11 0.91
N SER A 122 -12.31 -5.05 0.23
CA SER A 122 -13.50 -4.79 -0.57
C SER A 122 -14.64 -4.24 0.29
N LYS A 123 -14.84 -4.79 1.49
CA LYS A 123 -15.84 -4.29 2.45
C LYS A 123 -15.51 -2.90 2.97
N LYS A 124 -14.22 -2.61 3.23
CA LYS A 124 -13.78 -1.30 3.72
C LYS A 124 -13.89 -0.20 2.67
N ASN A 125 -13.93 -0.56 1.41
CA ASN A 125 -14.07 0.38 0.31
C ASN A 125 -15.52 0.79 0.02
N GLY A 126 -16.45 0.44 0.88
CA GLY A 126 -17.85 0.81 0.72
C GLY A 126 -18.59 0.04 -0.36
N GLY A 127 -17.94 -1.02 -0.83
CA GLY A 127 -18.55 -1.88 -1.83
C GLY A 127 -19.53 -2.87 -1.21
#